data_93161f0c4ed0a698fd0697a774828205
#
_entry.id   93161f0c4ed0a698fd0697a774828205
#
_cell.length_a   1.000
_cell.length_b   1.000
_cell.length_c   1.000
_cell.angle_alpha   90.00
_cell.angle_beta   90.00
_cell.angle_gamma   90.00
#
_symmetry.space_group_name_H-M   'P 1'
#
loop_
_entity.id
_entity.type
_entity.pdbx_description
1 polymer ?
#
loop_
_entity_poly.entity_id
_entity_poly.type
_entity_poly.pdbx_seq_one_letter_code
_entity_poly.pdbx_strand_id
1 'polypeptide(L)'
;IEKLDPGLFISLSELNNLRRKAVELLEQKIKENPSHKQMDETDYSTELKLPQNKSTKTHNSKEAYLIDDYKKLNQLLLEKKTINKDYKIIYELPSAVNIVEKELFDLLNQNPEVTLYFNSILMQNDLEASINFVKKLTDFSEREILCDNTGLAFELKKSGCRIILGPNCNIHNSWNLLEYKESLEPSGVIPSLELDLSSIEKLSIPENVELWYPKKIRTMLMQSRQCLV
;
A
#
# COMPACT_ATOMS: atom_id res chain seq x y z
N ILE A 1 -22.45 -27.46 6.34
CA ILE A 1 -23.28 -28.67 6.66
C ILE A 1 -24.70 -28.28 6.35
N GLU A 2 -25.25 -28.77 5.22
CA GLU A 2 -26.59 -28.38 4.79
C GLU A 2 -27.71 -29.12 5.53
N LYS A 3 -27.42 -30.26 6.14
CA LYS A 3 -28.41 -31.03 6.90
C LYS A 3 -27.71 -31.88 7.95
N LEU A 4 -28.14 -31.76 9.20
CA LEU A 4 -27.72 -32.63 10.31
C LEU A 4 -28.96 -33.34 10.82
N ASP A 5 -28.96 -34.69 10.77
CA ASP A 5 -30.04 -35.46 11.33
C ASP A 5 -30.00 -35.37 12.88
N PRO A 6 -31.12 -35.10 13.55
CA PRO A 6 -31.12 -34.99 14.98
C PRO A 6 -30.79 -36.33 15.65
N GLY A 7 -29.84 -36.32 16.58
CA GLY A 7 -29.41 -37.48 17.34
C GLY A 7 -28.09 -38.14 16.87
N LEU A 8 -27.44 -37.63 15.86
CA LEU A 8 -26.10 -38.08 15.46
C LEU A 8 -25.03 -37.39 16.29
N PHE A 9 -24.20 -38.19 16.93
CA PHE A 9 -23.00 -37.74 17.63
C PHE A 9 -21.76 -38.21 16.88
N ILE A 10 -20.90 -37.27 16.49
CA ILE A 10 -19.61 -37.56 15.91
C ILE A 10 -18.55 -37.16 16.94
N SER A 11 -17.68 -38.09 17.30
CA SER A 11 -16.58 -37.80 18.23
C SER A 11 -15.57 -36.84 17.59
N LEU A 12 -14.90 -36.03 18.42
CA LEU A 12 -13.84 -35.12 17.96
C LEU A 12 -12.71 -35.90 17.26
N SER A 13 -12.45 -37.13 17.69
CA SER A 13 -11.47 -38.04 17.08
C SER A 13 -11.86 -38.40 15.65
N GLU A 14 -13.13 -38.73 15.39
CA GLU A 14 -13.62 -39.07 14.07
C GLU A 14 -13.60 -37.86 13.14
N LEU A 15 -13.96 -36.66 13.62
CA LEU A 15 -13.83 -35.44 12.85
C LEU A 15 -12.40 -35.14 12.47
N ASN A 16 -11.46 -35.31 13.41
CA ASN A 16 -10.03 -35.12 13.11
C ASN A 16 -9.49 -36.16 12.11
N ASN A 17 -9.93 -37.40 12.18
CA ASN A 17 -9.56 -38.43 11.22
C ASN A 17 -10.13 -38.14 9.83
N LEU A 18 -11.37 -37.67 9.75
CA LEU A 18 -11.99 -37.26 8.48
C LEU A 18 -11.22 -36.08 7.85
N ARG A 19 -10.84 -35.10 8.67
CA ARG A 19 -10.04 -33.96 8.22
C ARG A 19 -8.67 -34.41 7.66
N ARG A 20 -7.96 -35.31 8.37
CA ARG A 20 -6.68 -35.84 7.93
C ARG A 20 -6.83 -36.54 6.58
N LYS A 21 -7.80 -37.46 6.43
CA LYS A 21 -8.06 -38.13 5.17
C LYS A 21 -8.41 -37.17 4.02
N ALA A 22 -9.19 -36.12 4.32
CA ALA A 22 -9.50 -35.11 3.29
C ALA A 22 -8.25 -34.35 2.83
N VAL A 23 -7.37 -33.99 3.76
CA VAL A 23 -6.09 -33.32 3.45
C VAL A 23 -5.20 -34.25 2.62
N GLU A 24 -5.02 -35.51 3.04
CA GLU A 24 -4.22 -36.50 2.30
C GLU A 24 -4.72 -36.69 0.87
N LEU A 25 -6.04 -36.82 0.69
CA LEU A 25 -6.65 -36.94 -0.64
C LEU A 25 -6.47 -35.67 -1.49
N LEU A 26 -6.53 -34.50 -0.87
CA LEU A 26 -6.30 -33.24 -1.57
C LEU A 26 -4.83 -33.13 -2.01
N GLU A 27 -3.89 -33.44 -1.13
CA GLU A 27 -2.46 -33.47 -1.45
C GLU A 27 -2.14 -34.44 -2.59
N GLN A 28 -2.77 -35.65 -2.56
CA GLN A 28 -2.61 -36.62 -3.61
C GLN A 28 -3.14 -36.07 -4.95
N LYS A 29 -4.33 -35.48 -4.97
CA LYS A 29 -4.89 -34.84 -6.17
C LYS A 29 -4.04 -33.69 -6.72
N ILE A 30 -3.45 -32.88 -5.84
CA ILE A 30 -2.53 -31.82 -6.24
C ILE A 30 -1.27 -32.40 -6.90
N LYS A 31 -0.73 -33.50 -6.35
CA LYS A 31 0.45 -34.19 -6.92
C LYS A 31 0.14 -34.87 -8.25
N GLU A 32 -1.05 -35.47 -8.40
CA GLU A 32 -1.50 -36.13 -9.65
C GLU A 32 -1.83 -35.12 -10.76
N ASN A 33 -2.32 -33.95 -10.39
CA ASN A 33 -2.65 -32.87 -11.34
C ASN A 33 -1.90 -31.58 -10.94
N PRO A 34 -0.60 -31.50 -11.19
CA PRO A 34 0.13 -30.26 -10.96
C PRO A 34 -0.50 -29.17 -11.84
N SER A 35 -1.05 -28.13 -11.19
CA SER A 35 -1.66 -26.99 -11.89
C SER A 35 -0.65 -26.18 -12.71
N HIS A 36 0.63 -26.43 -12.48
CA HIS A 36 1.72 -25.84 -13.25
C HIS A 36 2.11 -26.82 -14.36
N LYS A 37 1.76 -26.50 -15.59
CA LYS A 37 2.48 -27.05 -16.73
C LYS A 37 3.95 -26.77 -16.46
N GLN A 38 4.78 -27.81 -16.49
CA GLN A 38 6.22 -27.63 -16.55
C GLN A 38 6.45 -26.74 -17.78
N MET A 39 6.74 -25.47 -17.56
CA MET A 39 7.13 -24.60 -18.66
C MET A 39 8.45 -25.15 -19.15
N ASP A 40 8.54 -25.41 -20.44
CA ASP A 40 9.82 -25.65 -21.07
C ASP A 40 10.78 -24.57 -20.60
N GLU A 41 12.04 -24.91 -20.38
CA GLU A 41 13.10 -23.96 -20.03
C GLU A 41 13.22 -22.90 -21.14
N THR A 42 12.27 -22.01 -21.21
CA THR A 42 12.37 -20.81 -22.04
C THR A 42 13.42 -19.95 -21.40
N ASP A 43 14.47 -19.66 -22.15
CA ASP A 43 15.51 -18.74 -21.71
C ASP A 43 14.91 -17.33 -21.55
N TYR A 44 14.43 -17.03 -20.34
CA TYR A 44 13.89 -15.72 -19.97
C TYR A 44 14.94 -14.61 -19.99
N SER A 45 16.23 -14.95 -20.13
CA SER A 45 17.33 -13.98 -20.11
C SER A 45 17.28 -13.00 -21.28
N THR A 46 16.65 -13.41 -22.39
CA THR A 46 16.55 -12.58 -23.61
C THR A 46 15.35 -11.63 -23.63
N GLU A 47 14.28 -11.93 -22.89
CA GLU A 47 13.04 -11.13 -22.90
C GLU A 47 12.97 -10.08 -21.78
N LEU A 48 13.69 -10.30 -20.70
CA LEU A 48 13.65 -9.45 -19.51
C LEU A 48 14.72 -8.36 -19.57
N LYS A 49 14.47 -7.32 -20.35
CA LYS A 49 15.33 -6.12 -20.35
C LYS A 49 14.88 -5.18 -19.24
N LEU A 50 15.63 -5.12 -18.15
CA LEU A 50 15.48 -4.03 -17.18
C LEU A 50 15.65 -2.69 -17.85
N PRO A 51 14.83 -1.70 -17.57
CA PRO A 51 15.06 -0.34 -18.02
C PRO A 51 16.45 0.10 -17.53
N GLN A 52 17.29 0.56 -18.45
CA GLN A 52 18.62 1.07 -18.09
C GLN A 52 18.45 2.32 -17.22
N ASN A 53 19.16 2.35 -16.11
CA ASN A 53 19.20 3.52 -15.23
C ASN A 53 19.78 4.71 -15.99
N LYS A 54 18.95 5.63 -16.46
CA LYS A 54 19.38 6.90 -17.06
C LYS A 54 19.43 8.04 -16.04
N SER A 55 19.34 7.73 -14.77
CA SER A 55 19.26 8.74 -13.73
C SER A 55 20.64 9.28 -13.34
N THR A 56 21.14 10.20 -14.13
CA THR A 56 22.15 11.19 -13.72
C THR A 56 21.49 12.52 -13.32
N LYS A 57 20.26 12.50 -12.83
CA LYS A 57 19.61 13.73 -12.36
C LYS A 57 20.15 14.08 -10.98
N THR A 58 20.80 15.24 -10.88
CA THR A 58 21.05 15.95 -9.63
C THR A 58 19.76 16.03 -8.84
N HIS A 59 19.66 15.29 -7.77
CA HIS A 59 18.47 15.23 -6.94
C HIS A 59 18.37 16.52 -6.13
N ASN A 60 17.46 17.40 -6.51
CA ASN A 60 16.94 18.40 -5.58
C ASN A 60 16.09 17.63 -4.56
N SER A 61 16.71 17.24 -3.46
CA SER A 61 15.99 16.55 -2.39
C SER A 61 15.04 17.53 -1.70
N LYS A 62 13.75 17.22 -1.72
CA LYS A 62 12.74 17.92 -0.93
C LYS A 62 12.47 17.13 0.34
N GLU A 63 12.21 17.84 1.42
CA GLU A 63 11.81 17.21 2.69
C GLU A 63 10.30 16.97 2.71
N ALA A 64 9.89 15.91 3.41
CA ALA A 64 8.48 15.62 3.69
C ALA A 64 8.32 15.23 5.15
N TYR A 65 7.23 15.69 5.77
CA TYR A 65 6.90 15.40 7.16
C TYR A 65 5.62 14.58 7.24
N LEU A 66 5.73 13.36 7.79
CA LEU A 66 4.58 12.51 8.09
C LEU A 66 4.08 12.83 9.49
N ILE A 67 2.81 13.14 9.61
CA ILE A 67 2.13 13.51 10.86
C ILE A 67 0.77 12.87 10.95
N ASP A 68 0.33 12.55 12.15
CA ASP A 68 -0.95 11.96 12.52
C ASP A 68 -1.79 12.83 13.48
N ASP A 69 -1.26 13.99 13.83
CA ASP A 69 -1.86 14.91 14.81
C ASP A 69 -2.41 16.17 14.12
N TYR A 70 -3.69 16.45 14.35
CA TYR A 70 -4.37 17.62 13.81
C TYR A 70 -3.73 18.97 14.19
N LYS A 71 -3.30 19.11 15.45
CA LYS A 71 -2.70 20.37 15.92
C LYS A 71 -1.37 20.63 15.23
N LYS A 72 -0.57 19.57 15.07
CA LYS A 72 0.69 19.65 14.31
C LYS A 72 0.46 19.96 12.83
N LEU A 73 -0.58 19.36 12.22
CA LEU A 73 -0.95 19.68 10.85
C LEU A 73 -1.23 21.17 10.69
N ASN A 74 -2.08 21.72 11.55
CA ASN A 74 -2.45 23.12 11.50
C ASN A 74 -1.23 24.04 11.73
N GLN A 75 -0.36 23.69 12.69
CA GLN A 75 0.89 24.43 12.94
C GLN A 75 1.80 24.43 11.71
N LEU A 76 2.06 23.27 11.11
CA LEU A 76 2.94 23.16 9.93
C LEU A 76 2.39 23.92 8.72
N LEU A 77 1.07 23.90 8.52
CA LEU A 77 0.42 24.67 7.47
C LEU A 77 0.60 26.19 7.67
N LEU A 78 0.48 26.67 8.91
CA LEU A 78 0.72 28.07 9.24
C LEU A 78 2.21 28.44 9.05
N GLU A 79 3.13 27.61 9.52
CA GLU A 79 4.57 27.82 9.36
C GLU A 79 4.96 27.85 7.88
N LYS A 80 4.45 26.91 7.08
CA LYS A 80 4.71 26.86 5.63
C LYS A 80 4.30 28.14 4.93
N LYS A 81 3.11 28.68 5.26
CA LYS A 81 2.62 29.94 4.72
C LYS A 81 3.46 31.15 5.14
N THR A 82 4.02 31.12 6.37
CA THR A 82 4.76 32.25 6.96
C THR A 82 6.23 32.28 6.53
N ILE A 83 6.89 31.13 6.44
CA ILE A 83 8.35 31.03 6.26
C ILE A 83 8.73 30.68 4.80
N ASN A 84 7.75 30.42 3.93
CA ASN A 84 7.93 30.01 2.52
C ASN A 84 8.94 28.85 2.34
N LYS A 85 8.88 27.85 3.23
CA LYS A 85 9.70 26.64 3.15
C LYS A 85 9.09 25.64 2.18
N ASP A 86 9.91 25.09 1.29
CA ASP A 86 9.50 24.07 0.33
C ASP A 86 9.67 22.67 0.92
N TYR A 87 8.67 22.21 1.67
CA TYR A 87 8.53 20.82 2.14
C TYR A 87 7.11 20.31 1.87
N LYS A 88 6.99 19.00 1.76
CA LYS A 88 5.67 18.34 1.67
C LYS A 88 5.16 17.97 3.07
N ILE A 89 3.86 18.04 3.24
CA ILE A 89 3.17 17.57 4.44
C ILE A 89 2.38 16.33 4.06
N ILE A 90 2.58 15.25 4.78
CA ILE A 90 1.86 13.99 4.64
C ILE A 90 1.04 13.81 5.91
N TYR A 91 -0.26 13.64 5.77
CA TYR A 91 -1.14 13.41 6.90
C TYR A 91 -1.61 11.96 6.92
N GLU A 92 -1.29 11.23 8.00
CA GLU A 92 -1.74 9.86 8.21
C GLU A 92 -3.19 9.85 8.68
N LEU A 93 -4.04 9.25 7.86
CA LEU A 93 -5.45 9.07 8.19
C LEU A 93 -5.64 7.83 9.08
N PRO A 94 -6.61 7.85 10.00
CA PRO A 94 -6.99 6.66 10.74
C PRO A 94 -7.50 5.58 9.78
N SER A 95 -7.28 4.30 10.11
CA SER A 95 -7.78 3.18 9.28
C SER A 95 -9.30 3.23 9.09
N ALA A 96 -10.02 3.71 10.10
CA ALA A 96 -11.46 3.97 10.03
C ALA A 96 -11.73 5.47 9.74
N VAL A 97 -11.65 5.86 8.47
CA VAL A 97 -11.82 7.28 8.05
C VAL A 97 -13.20 7.87 8.34
N ASN A 98 -14.19 7.04 8.62
CA ASN A 98 -15.53 7.49 9.01
C ASN A 98 -15.58 8.17 10.40
N ILE A 99 -14.51 8.03 11.21
CA ILE A 99 -14.36 8.73 12.50
C ILE A 99 -13.62 10.06 12.37
N VAL A 100 -13.21 10.45 11.16
CA VAL A 100 -12.54 11.74 10.93
C VAL A 100 -13.49 12.87 11.30
N GLU A 101 -13.05 13.71 12.24
CA GLU A 101 -13.80 14.88 12.68
C GLU A 101 -13.96 15.90 11.54
N LYS A 102 -15.06 16.65 11.61
CA LYS A 102 -15.39 17.63 10.58
C LYS A 102 -14.30 18.69 10.41
N GLU A 103 -13.71 19.13 11.51
CA GLU A 103 -12.65 20.15 11.52
C GLU A 103 -11.42 19.70 10.74
N LEU A 104 -11.02 18.42 10.89
CA LEU A 104 -9.93 17.83 10.11
C LEU A 104 -10.31 17.70 8.64
N PHE A 105 -11.52 17.25 8.34
CA PHE A 105 -12.00 17.17 6.97
C PHE A 105 -11.96 18.53 6.29
N ASP A 106 -12.49 19.57 6.93
CA ASP A 106 -12.52 20.93 6.41
C ASP A 106 -11.10 21.48 6.20
N LEU A 107 -10.17 21.20 7.13
CA LEU A 107 -8.77 21.61 7.00
C LEU A 107 -8.08 20.94 5.82
N LEU A 108 -8.26 19.63 5.65
CA LEU A 108 -7.71 18.88 4.52
C LEU A 108 -8.33 19.33 3.19
N ASN A 109 -9.63 19.65 3.22
CA ASN A 109 -10.35 20.13 2.03
C ASN A 109 -9.84 21.49 1.55
N GLN A 110 -9.46 22.39 2.48
CA GLN A 110 -8.90 23.70 2.20
C GLN A 110 -7.42 23.67 1.78
N ASN A 111 -6.71 22.57 2.01
CA ASN A 111 -5.28 22.45 1.74
C ASN A 111 -5.01 21.21 0.84
N PRO A 112 -5.32 21.30 -0.47
CA PRO A 112 -5.19 20.16 -1.40
C PRO A 112 -3.74 19.70 -1.60
N GLU A 113 -2.76 20.52 -1.22
CA GLU A 113 -1.33 20.18 -1.27
C GLU A 113 -0.88 19.21 -0.18
N VAL A 114 -1.72 18.92 0.82
CA VAL A 114 -1.43 17.92 1.83
C VAL A 114 -1.62 16.54 1.23
N THR A 115 -0.54 15.75 1.19
CA THR A 115 -0.59 14.34 0.78
C THR A 115 -1.30 13.52 1.86
N LEU A 116 -2.28 12.72 1.49
CA LEU A 116 -2.98 11.85 2.43
C LEU A 116 -2.29 10.49 2.46
N TYR A 117 -2.06 9.96 3.66
CA TYR A 117 -1.48 8.64 3.83
C TYR A 117 -2.52 7.65 4.35
N PHE A 118 -2.63 6.53 3.64
CA PHE A 118 -3.48 5.39 4.00
C PHE A 118 -2.62 4.17 4.32
N ASN A 119 -2.89 3.60 5.49
CA ASN A 119 -2.16 2.45 6.03
C ASN A 119 -2.42 1.16 5.22
N SER A 120 -1.57 0.14 5.43
CA SER A 120 -1.59 -1.11 4.68
C SER A 120 -2.80 -1.99 4.99
N ILE A 121 -3.29 -1.98 6.23
CA ILE A 121 -4.37 -2.86 6.69
C ILE A 121 -5.70 -2.15 6.64
N LEU A 122 -6.47 -2.45 5.59
CA LEU A 122 -7.84 -1.98 5.40
C LEU A 122 -8.75 -3.19 5.19
N MET A 123 -9.87 -3.24 5.92
CA MET A 123 -10.93 -4.20 5.65
C MET A 123 -11.86 -3.66 4.56
N GLN A 124 -12.74 -4.52 4.01
CA GLN A 124 -13.62 -4.13 2.91
C GLN A 124 -14.40 -2.84 3.17
N ASN A 125 -15.01 -2.72 4.35
CA ASN A 125 -15.78 -1.52 4.72
C ASN A 125 -14.90 -0.26 4.85
N ASP A 126 -13.64 -0.42 5.33
CA ASP A 126 -12.71 0.70 5.45
C ASP A 126 -12.19 1.12 4.07
N LEU A 127 -12.02 0.16 3.15
CA LEU A 127 -11.63 0.44 1.77
C LEU A 127 -12.65 1.34 1.08
N GLU A 128 -13.92 0.95 1.13
CA GLU A 128 -15.03 1.74 0.56
C GLU A 128 -15.17 3.11 1.23
N ALA A 129 -15.06 3.15 2.56
CA ALA A 129 -15.10 4.39 3.31
C ALA A 129 -13.94 5.33 2.91
N SER A 130 -12.73 4.80 2.72
CA SER A 130 -11.55 5.55 2.29
C SER A 130 -11.73 6.15 0.89
N ILE A 131 -12.22 5.37 -0.06
CA ILE A 131 -12.53 5.84 -1.41
C ILE A 131 -13.57 6.97 -1.36
N ASN A 132 -14.65 6.75 -0.61
CA ASN A 132 -15.72 7.74 -0.47
C ASN A 132 -15.25 9.02 0.25
N PHE A 133 -14.37 8.89 1.24
CA PHE A 133 -13.75 10.02 1.92
C PHE A 133 -12.96 10.89 0.95
N VAL A 134 -12.06 10.28 0.16
CA VAL A 134 -11.25 11.01 -0.83
C VAL A 134 -12.14 11.69 -1.87
N LYS A 135 -13.15 11.01 -2.40
CA LYS A 135 -14.07 11.58 -3.41
C LYS A 135 -14.91 12.75 -2.92
N LYS A 136 -15.07 12.93 -1.62
CA LYS A 136 -15.75 14.10 -1.03
C LYS A 136 -14.86 15.32 -0.92
N LEU A 137 -13.54 15.16 -1.04
CA LEU A 137 -12.62 16.29 -0.99
C LEU A 137 -12.65 17.08 -2.30
N THR A 138 -12.47 18.39 -2.21
CA THR A 138 -12.28 19.26 -3.37
C THR A 138 -11.01 18.85 -4.11
N ASP A 139 -11.03 18.91 -5.44
CA ASP A 139 -9.90 18.58 -6.32
C ASP A 139 -9.29 17.19 -6.04
N PHE A 140 -10.13 16.23 -5.66
CA PHE A 140 -9.66 14.88 -5.27
C PHE A 140 -8.85 14.19 -6.37
N SER A 141 -9.14 14.44 -7.65
CA SER A 141 -8.41 13.87 -8.78
C SER A 141 -6.98 14.41 -8.94
N GLU A 142 -6.70 15.59 -8.40
CA GLU A 142 -5.37 16.19 -8.42
C GLU A 142 -4.55 15.86 -7.17
N ARG A 143 -5.19 15.28 -6.15
CA ARG A 143 -4.55 15.00 -4.88
C ARG A 143 -3.52 13.91 -4.98
N GLU A 144 -2.44 14.11 -4.26
CA GLU A 144 -1.40 13.12 -4.06
C GLU A 144 -1.74 12.26 -2.85
N ILE A 145 -1.76 10.95 -3.05
CA ILE A 145 -2.14 9.97 -2.03
C ILE A 145 -1.00 8.97 -1.85
N LEU A 146 -0.46 8.89 -0.65
CA LEU A 146 0.48 7.85 -0.25
C LEU A 146 -0.32 6.62 0.23
N CYS A 147 -0.17 5.50 -0.46
CA CYS A 147 -0.89 4.26 -0.17
C CYS A 147 0.07 3.13 0.16
N ASP A 148 -0.16 2.50 1.29
CA ASP A 148 0.46 1.21 1.66
C ASP A 148 -0.41 0.00 1.30
N ASN A 149 -1.63 0.24 0.83
CA ASN A 149 -2.56 -0.80 0.37
C ASN A 149 -2.73 -0.69 -1.15
N THR A 150 -2.28 -1.72 -1.87
CA THR A 150 -2.31 -1.74 -3.33
C THR A 150 -3.73 -1.73 -3.89
N GLY A 151 -4.68 -2.42 -3.26
CA GLY A 151 -6.09 -2.41 -3.68
C GLY A 151 -6.69 -1.01 -3.64
N LEU A 152 -6.46 -0.26 -2.54
CA LEU A 152 -6.89 1.12 -2.44
C LEU A 152 -6.19 2.01 -3.49
N ALA A 153 -4.88 1.82 -3.70
CA ALA A 153 -4.11 2.56 -4.68
C ALA A 153 -4.71 2.43 -6.10
N PHE A 154 -5.07 1.21 -6.51
CA PHE A 154 -5.71 0.96 -7.80
C PHE A 154 -7.08 1.66 -7.92
N GLU A 155 -7.91 1.59 -6.90
CA GLU A 155 -9.24 2.23 -6.93
C GLU A 155 -9.15 3.76 -6.95
N LEU A 156 -8.24 4.35 -6.19
CA LEU A 156 -8.00 5.79 -6.20
C LEU A 156 -7.38 6.28 -7.51
N LYS A 157 -6.47 5.47 -8.11
CA LYS A 157 -5.91 5.78 -9.43
C LYS A 157 -7.00 5.82 -10.52
N LYS A 158 -7.92 4.87 -10.52
CA LYS A 158 -9.10 4.89 -11.44
C LYS A 158 -9.93 6.17 -11.28
N SER A 159 -9.93 6.74 -10.08
CA SER A 159 -10.62 8.01 -9.80
C SER A 159 -9.79 9.25 -10.17
N GLY A 160 -8.59 9.08 -10.72
CA GLY A 160 -7.72 10.16 -11.20
C GLY A 160 -6.67 10.64 -10.20
N CYS A 161 -6.65 10.13 -8.95
CA CYS A 161 -5.68 10.55 -7.95
C CYS A 161 -4.23 10.24 -8.36
N ARG A 162 -3.30 11.06 -7.88
CA ARG A 162 -1.86 10.82 -8.03
C ARG A 162 -1.39 9.93 -6.89
N ILE A 163 -0.86 8.76 -7.22
CA ILE A 163 -0.51 7.73 -6.23
C ILE A 163 0.99 7.70 -5.96
N ILE A 164 1.35 7.74 -4.69
CA ILE A 164 2.67 7.35 -4.18
C ILE A 164 2.51 5.98 -3.53
N LEU A 165 3.31 5.01 -3.95
CA LEU A 165 3.33 3.69 -3.32
C LEU A 165 4.19 3.72 -2.07
N GLY A 166 3.61 3.30 -0.96
CA GLY A 166 4.30 3.25 0.33
C GLY A 166 5.15 1.99 0.52
N PRO A 167 5.92 1.91 1.61
CA PRO A 167 6.90 0.84 1.82
C PRO A 167 6.28 -0.55 1.95
N ASN A 168 5.01 -0.66 2.39
CA ASN A 168 4.32 -1.95 2.48
C ASN A 168 3.77 -2.46 1.13
N CYS A 169 3.96 -1.73 0.03
CA CYS A 169 3.71 -2.22 -1.33
C CYS A 169 4.82 -3.17 -1.83
N ASN A 170 5.79 -3.51 -0.97
CA ASN A 170 6.82 -4.53 -1.21
C ASN A 170 7.67 -4.29 -2.48
N ILE A 171 8.09 -3.06 -2.70
CA ILE A 171 9.00 -2.73 -3.78
C ILE A 171 10.43 -3.07 -3.36
N HIS A 172 10.89 -4.28 -3.72
CA HIS A 172 12.21 -4.81 -3.38
C HIS A 172 13.22 -4.77 -4.54
N ASN A 173 12.74 -4.61 -5.77
CA ASN A 173 13.59 -4.64 -6.96
C ASN A 173 12.97 -3.85 -8.11
N SER A 174 13.76 -3.67 -9.16
CA SER A 174 13.35 -2.91 -10.35
C SER A 174 12.20 -3.54 -11.13
N TRP A 175 11.99 -4.86 -11.01
CA TRP A 175 10.88 -5.55 -11.67
C TRP A 175 9.55 -5.24 -11.01
N ASN A 176 9.49 -5.24 -9.66
CA ASN A 176 8.29 -4.80 -8.95
C ASN A 176 7.92 -3.38 -9.36
N LEU A 177 8.93 -2.52 -9.49
CA LEU A 177 8.70 -1.13 -9.84
C LEU A 177 8.21 -0.97 -11.28
N LEU A 178 8.74 -1.76 -12.21
CA LEU A 178 8.29 -1.78 -13.61
C LEU A 178 6.83 -2.24 -13.70
N GLU A 179 6.47 -3.32 -13.00
CA GLU A 179 5.09 -3.82 -12.94
C GLU A 179 4.12 -2.76 -12.43
N TYR A 180 4.48 -2.07 -11.33
CA TYR A 180 3.65 -0.97 -10.85
C TYR A 180 3.61 0.21 -11.81
N LYS A 181 4.70 0.48 -12.54
CA LYS A 181 4.72 1.53 -13.55
C LYS A 181 3.73 1.26 -14.68
N GLU A 182 3.65 0.01 -15.13
CA GLU A 182 2.73 -0.40 -16.20
C GLU A 182 1.28 -0.48 -15.74
N SER A 183 1.05 -0.99 -14.53
CA SER A 183 -0.31 -1.26 -14.03
C SER A 183 -0.97 -0.08 -13.32
N LEU A 184 -0.20 0.79 -12.65
CA LEU A 184 -0.71 1.85 -11.78
C LEU A 184 -0.19 3.24 -12.14
N GLU A 185 0.94 3.36 -12.83
CA GLU A 185 1.60 4.65 -13.14
C GLU A 185 1.77 5.54 -11.90
N PRO A 186 2.45 5.09 -10.84
CA PRO A 186 2.60 5.88 -9.64
C PRO A 186 3.40 7.16 -9.92
N SER A 187 3.08 8.25 -9.20
CA SER A 187 3.85 9.50 -9.23
C SER A 187 5.13 9.42 -8.38
N GLY A 188 5.15 8.53 -7.40
CA GLY A 188 6.28 8.30 -6.52
C GLY A 188 6.24 6.94 -5.86
N VAL A 189 7.37 6.52 -5.30
CA VAL A 189 7.51 5.25 -4.60
C VAL A 189 8.41 5.40 -3.38
N ILE A 190 8.06 4.69 -2.32
CA ILE A 190 8.93 4.42 -1.18
C ILE A 190 9.28 2.93 -1.25
N PRO A 191 10.54 2.55 -1.51
CA PRO A 191 10.95 1.16 -1.49
C PRO A 191 10.73 0.50 -0.13
N SER A 192 10.72 -0.83 -0.10
CA SER A 192 10.62 -1.58 1.15
C SER A 192 11.69 -1.13 2.15
N LEU A 193 11.29 -0.98 3.41
CA LEU A 193 12.19 -0.61 4.51
C LEU A 193 13.23 -1.70 4.83
N GLU A 194 13.08 -2.89 4.24
CA GLU A 194 14.04 -3.98 4.35
C GLU A 194 15.26 -3.80 3.43
N LEU A 195 15.18 -2.90 2.44
CA LEU A 195 16.28 -2.60 1.55
C LEU A 195 17.29 -1.66 2.22
N ASP A 196 18.56 -2.00 2.09
CA ASP A 196 19.66 -1.10 2.43
C ASP A 196 19.84 0.00 1.35
N LEU A 197 20.57 1.05 1.69
CA LEU A 197 20.83 2.16 0.78
C LEU A 197 21.48 1.70 -0.52
N SER A 198 22.42 0.76 -0.44
CA SER A 198 23.16 0.28 -1.60
C SER A 198 22.26 -0.48 -2.59
N SER A 199 21.22 -1.13 -2.09
CA SER A 199 20.20 -1.80 -2.89
C SER A 199 19.22 -0.80 -3.50
N ILE A 200 18.84 0.23 -2.75
CA ILE A 200 17.96 1.31 -3.25
C ILE A 200 18.65 2.08 -4.38
N GLU A 201 19.93 2.39 -4.26
CA GLU A 201 20.70 3.07 -5.30
C GLU A 201 20.81 2.29 -6.62
N LYS A 202 20.66 0.96 -6.56
CA LYS A 202 20.66 0.08 -7.73
C LYS A 202 19.28 -0.07 -8.39
N LEU A 203 18.23 0.46 -7.78
CA LEU A 203 16.90 0.40 -8.39
C LEU A 203 16.86 1.22 -9.68
N SER A 204 16.36 0.61 -10.74
CA SER A 204 16.06 1.32 -11.99
C SER A 204 14.72 2.04 -11.83
N ILE A 205 14.80 3.34 -11.53
CA ILE A 205 13.60 4.17 -11.34
C ILE A 205 13.09 4.63 -12.69
N PRO A 206 11.83 4.34 -13.06
CA PRO A 206 11.25 4.82 -14.32
C PRO A 206 11.18 6.35 -14.39
N GLU A 207 11.17 6.89 -15.61
CA GLU A 207 10.97 8.32 -15.81
C GLU A 207 9.63 8.77 -15.22
N ASN A 208 9.62 9.95 -14.62
CA ASN A 208 8.46 10.58 -13.96
C ASN A 208 7.94 9.86 -12.69
N VAL A 209 8.75 8.99 -12.10
CA VAL A 209 8.49 8.42 -10.77
C VAL A 209 9.48 9.03 -9.78
N GLU A 210 8.96 9.67 -8.74
CA GLU A 210 9.78 10.21 -7.66
C GLU A 210 10.21 9.08 -6.71
N LEU A 211 11.50 9.02 -6.38
CA LEU A 211 11.98 8.12 -5.33
C LEU A 211 11.93 8.85 -3.99
N TRP A 212 11.15 8.30 -3.07
CA TRP A 212 11.03 8.81 -1.71
C TRP A 212 11.81 7.90 -0.77
N TYR A 213 12.48 8.51 0.18
CA TYR A 213 13.32 7.78 1.13
C TYR A 213 13.11 8.28 2.55
N PRO A 214 12.73 7.39 3.51
CA PRO A 214 12.52 7.79 4.88
C PRO A 214 13.85 8.06 5.58
N LYS A 215 14.11 9.32 5.95
CA LYS A 215 15.28 9.73 6.73
C LYS A 215 15.15 9.30 8.20
N LYS A 216 13.93 9.36 8.73
CA LYS A 216 13.57 8.94 10.08
C LYS A 216 12.12 8.48 10.07
N ILE A 217 11.86 7.27 10.50
CA ILE A 217 10.52 6.68 10.53
C ILE A 217 10.27 5.96 11.85
N ARG A 218 9.02 5.97 12.29
CA ARG A 218 8.52 5.04 13.30
C ARG A 218 7.88 3.88 12.56
N THR A 219 8.50 2.71 12.66
CA THR A 219 7.95 1.51 12.02
C THR A 219 6.86 0.92 12.91
N MET A 220 5.70 0.66 12.31
CA MET A 220 4.63 -0.08 12.98
C MET A 220 5.07 -1.54 13.10
N LEU A 221 5.17 -2.03 14.34
CA LEU A 221 5.58 -3.42 14.61
C LEU A 221 4.39 -4.36 14.63
N MET A 222 3.22 -3.88 15.02
CA MET A 222 2.00 -4.67 15.11
C MET A 222 0.77 -3.76 15.02
N GLN A 223 -0.25 -4.25 14.33
CA GLN A 223 -1.58 -3.62 14.29
C GLN A 223 -2.62 -4.64 14.74
N SER A 224 -3.44 -4.27 15.72
CA SER A 224 -4.57 -5.08 16.18
C SER A 224 -5.88 -4.31 16.00
N ARG A 225 -6.93 -5.02 15.61
CA ARG A 225 -8.31 -4.50 15.59
C ARG A 225 -9.09 -4.83 16.85
N GLN A 226 -8.55 -5.68 17.70
CA GLN A 226 -9.17 -5.96 19.00
C GLN A 226 -8.92 -4.79 19.94
N CYS A 227 -9.97 -4.32 20.60
CA CYS A 227 -9.84 -3.41 21.71
C CYS A 227 -9.09 -4.17 22.83
N LEU A 228 -7.95 -3.64 23.24
CA LEU A 228 -7.12 -4.23 24.29
C LEU A 228 -7.47 -3.70 25.69
N VAL A 229 -8.61 -2.98 25.82
CA VAL A 229 -9.12 -2.41 27.06
C VAL A 229 -10.37 -3.14 27.50
#